data_4a3b60925e1578a3cb0e17ebf956ebaa
#
_entry.id   4a3b60925e1578a3cb0e17ebf956ebaa
#
_cell.length_a   1.000
_cell.length_b   1.000
_cell.length_c   1.000
_cell.angle_alpha   90.00
_cell.angle_beta   90.00
_cell.angle_gamma   90.00
#
_symmetry.space_group_name_H-M   'P 1'
#
loop_
_entity.id
_entity.type
_entity.pdbx_description
1 polymer ?
#
loop_
_entity_poly.entity_id
_entity_poly.type
_entity_poly.pdbx_seq_one_letter_code
_entity_poly.pdbx_strand_id
1 'polypeptide(L)'
;MNQTKHFPFPLGAAVSAALAVSAPAALLVATAPAAQAQSGDMAAAVAALRGISTMRANFVQTDRNGKRLGGVMTLKRPGRIRFQYEKGVPFLIVSDGAAFTFVDYQVRQVQRWPIRNSPLGALLDPTRDVAKYGKLVPVSSPNIVSVEVRDSAHPEFGIITLVFVRKASAPGGLELTSWAALDSQKTLTRVNLSNHQYGVAVPDNAFKFNDPRPANRR
;
A
#
# COMPACT_ATOMS: atom_id res chain seq x y z
N MET A 1 -66.57 -73.60 1.42
CA MET A 1 -66.28 -74.61 0.41
C MET A 1 -64.82 -74.35 0.00
N ASN A 2 -63.90 -75.10 0.61
CA ASN A 2 -63.15 -76.19 -0.01
C ASN A 2 -62.28 -75.62 -1.19
N GLN A 3 -61.05 -75.87 -1.29
CA GLN A 3 -60.11 -76.89 -0.82
C GLN A 3 -58.68 -76.40 -1.07
N THR A 4 -57.82 -76.59 -0.10
CA THR A 4 -56.52 -77.22 -0.06
C THR A 4 -55.94 -77.78 -1.37
N LYS A 5 -54.60 -77.51 -1.59
CA LYS A 5 -53.58 -78.59 -1.82
C LYS A 5 -52.18 -77.92 -2.03
N HIS A 6 -51.29 -78.21 -1.12
CA HIS A 6 -50.01 -78.98 -1.10
C HIS A 6 -48.93 -78.64 -2.14
N PHE A 7 -47.81 -78.11 -1.61
CA PHE A 7 -46.34 -78.45 -1.69
C PHE A 7 -45.83 -79.25 -2.91
N PRO A 8 -44.57 -79.09 -3.38
CA PRO A 8 -43.37 -79.10 -2.54
C PRO A 8 -42.21 -78.13 -2.99
N PHE A 9 -41.23 -77.99 -2.10
CA PHE A 9 -39.87 -77.47 -2.33
C PHE A 9 -39.06 -78.31 -3.30
N PRO A 10 -37.99 -77.75 -3.97
CA PRO A 10 -36.63 -78.01 -3.54
C PRO A 10 -35.65 -76.85 -3.59
N LEU A 11 -34.76 -76.87 -2.63
CA LEU A 11 -33.35 -76.50 -2.56
C LEU A 11 -32.64 -75.69 -3.62
N GLY A 12 -31.99 -74.63 -3.11
CA GLY A 12 -30.57 -74.42 -3.43
C GLY A 12 -30.19 -73.36 -4.42
N ALA A 13 -29.81 -72.19 -3.96
CA ALA A 13 -28.57 -71.55 -4.41
C ALA A 13 -28.27 -70.34 -3.52
N ALA A 14 -27.13 -70.37 -2.83
CA ALA A 14 -26.56 -69.27 -2.09
C ALA A 14 -26.10 -68.22 -3.10
N VAL A 15 -26.65 -66.99 -3.03
CA VAL A 15 -26.10 -65.83 -3.73
C VAL A 15 -25.59 -64.87 -2.65
N SER A 16 -24.27 -64.82 -2.60
CA SER A 16 -23.53 -63.86 -1.74
C SER A 16 -23.84 -62.41 -2.16
N ALA A 17 -24.56 -61.69 -1.33
CA ALA A 17 -24.75 -60.27 -1.52
C ALA A 17 -23.46 -59.51 -1.10
N ALA A 18 -22.71 -59.04 -2.08
CA ALA A 18 -21.62 -58.09 -1.87
C ALA A 18 -22.21 -56.73 -1.48
N LEU A 19 -22.07 -56.34 -0.22
CA LEU A 19 -22.32 -54.97 0.25
C LEU A 19 -21.29 -54.03 -0.36
N ALA A 20 -21.66 -53.31 -1.39
CA ALA A 20 -20.89 -52.17 -1.88
C ALA A 20 -21.01 -51.03 -0.87
N VAL A 21 -19.97 -50.86 -0.04
CA VAL A 21 -19.79 -49.68 0.80
C VAL A 21 -19.40 -48.51 -0.11
N SER A 22 -20.36 -47.69 -0.52
CA SER A 22 -20.10 -46.41 -1.16
C SER A 22 -19.57 -45.45 -0.11
N ALA A 23 -18.24 -45.26 -0.03
CA ALA A 23 -17.64 -44.20 0.72
C ALA A 23 -17.97 -42.88 0.04
N PRO A 24 -18.49 -41.87 0.77
CA PRO A 24 -18.63 -40.52 0.20
C PRO A 24 -17.22 -39.97 -0.03
N ALA A 25 -16.87 -39.72 -1.29
CA ALA A 25 -15.68 -38.95 -1.63
C ALA A 25 -15.89 -37.54 -1.07
N ALA A 26 -15.29 -37.24 0.06
CA ALA A 26 -15.21 -35.88 0.56
C ALA A 26 -14.38 -35.06 -0.44
N LEU A 27 -15.05 -34.20 -1.21
CA LEU A 27 -14.41 -33.16 -2.01
C LEU A 27 -13.73 -32.20 -1.03
N LEU A 28 -12.43 -32.40 -0.84
CA LEU A 28 -11.56 -31.40 -0.22
C LEU A 28 -11.52 -30.19 -1.17
N VAL A 29 -12.40 -29.25 -0.94
CA VAL A 29 -12.34 -27.93 -1.58
C VAL A 29 -11.11 -27.25 -0.99
N ALA A 30 -10.01 -27.26 -1.75
CA ALA A 30 -8.81 -26.51 -1.42
C ALA A 30 -9.10 -24.99 -1.53
N THR A 31 -9.50 -24.37 -0.42
CA THR A 31 -9.78 -22.92 -0.35
C THR A 31 -8.51 -22.10 -0.04
N ALA A 32 -7.34 -22.56 -0.43
CA ALA A 32 -6.06 -22.01 0.01
C ALA A 32 -5.36 -20.93 -0.88
N PRO A 33 -5.76 -20.54 -2.12
CA PRO A 33 -4.91 -19.62 -2.88
C PRO A 33 -5.07 -18.14 -2.53
N ALA A 34 -6.24 -17.67 -2.08
CA ALA A 34 -6.49 -16.24 -1.88
C ALA A 34 -5.78 -15.64 -0.66
N ALA A 35 -5.73 -16.33 0.46
CA ALA A 35 -5.10 -15.83 1.68
C ALA A 35 -3.55 -15.80 1.56
N GLN A 36 -2.96 -16.76 0.87
CA GLN A 36 -1.52 -16.79 0.61
C GLN A 36 -1.09 -15.71 -0.37
N ALA A 37 -1.89 -15.42 -1.41
CA ALA A 37 -1.63 -14.34 -2.33
C ALA A 37 -1.69 -12.96 -1.62
N GLN A 38 -2.65 -12.76 -0.73
CA GLN A 38 -2.77 -11.53 0.04
C GLN A 38 -1.59 -11.32 1.01
N SER A 39 -1.16 -12.37 1.72
CA SER A 39 0.02 -12.26 2.60
C SER A 39 1.30 -11.97 1.82
N GLY A 40 1.44 -12.55 0.62
CA GLY A 40 2.55 -12.28 -0.29
C GLY A 40 2.56 -10.84 -0.78
N ASP A 41 1.41 -10.28 -1.12
CA ASP A 41 1.31 -8.89 -1.62
C ASP A 41 1.62 -7.85 -0.55
N MET A 42 1.17 -8.06 0.68
CA MET A 42 1.53 -7.18 1.79
C MET A 42 3.05 -7.24 2.07
N ALA A 43 3.61 -8.44 2.11
CA ALA A 43 5.06 -8.61 2.31
C ALA A 43 5.87 -7.94 1.19
N ALA A 44 5.43 -8.08 -0.06
CA ALA A 44 6.06 -7.44 -1.21
C ALA A 44 5.97 -5.90 -1.14
N ALA A 45 4.84 -5.34 -0.73
CA ALA A 45 4.68 -3.89 -0.56
C ALA A 45 5.61 -3.34 0.55
N VAL A 46 5.72 -4.06 1.67
CA VAL A 46 6.67 -3.72 2.75
C VAL A 46 8.12 -3.82 2.25
N ALA A 47 8.46 -4.88 1.51
CA ALA A 47 9.80 -5.05 0.95
C ALA A 47 10.12 -3.95 -0.07
N ALA A 48 9.16 -3.56 -0.92
CA ALA A 48 9.32 -2.46 -1.86
C ALA A 48 9.62 -1.14 -1.13
N LEU A 49 8.82 -0.80 -0.12
CA LEU A 49 9.05 0.41 0.67
C LEU A 49 10.41 0.39 1.38
N ARG A 50 10.81 -0.72 1.98
CA ARG A 50 12.09 -0.88 2.68
C ARG A 50 13.28 -0.89 1.73
N GLY A 51 13.11 -1.42 0.52
CA GLY A 51 14.16 -1.50 -0.51
C GLY A 51 14.52 -0.16 -1.15
N ILE A 52 13.69 0.88 -1.00
CA ILE A 52 13.99 2.21 -1.52
C ILE A 52 14.94 2.93 -0.55
N SER A 53 16.24 2.92 -0.81
CA SER A 53 17.22 3.73 -0.08
C SER A 53 17.23 5.19 -0.52
N THR A 54 17.30 5.41 -1.84
CA THR A 54 17.15 6.71 -2.49
C THR A 54 16.29 6.56 -3.73
N MET A 55 15.52 7.59 -4.04
CA MET A 55 14.70 7.64 -5.24
C MET A 55 14.54 9.08 -5.73
N ARG A 56 14.55 9.26 -7.04
CA ARG A 56 14.07 10.46 -7.70
C ARG A 56 12.96 10.07 -8.66
N ALA A 57 11.89 10.84 -8.69
CA ALA A 57 10.76 10.62 -9.60
C ALA A 57 10.10 11.95 -9.93
N ASN A 58 9.49 12.05 -11.10
CA ASN A 58 8.55 13.14 -11.36
C ASN A 58 7.27 12.89 -10.60
N PHE A 59 6.63 13.94 -10.11
CA PHE A 59 5.34 13.84 -9.46
C PHE A 59 4.33 14.81 -10.06
N VAL A 60 3.06 14.42 -10.00
CA VAL A 60 1.90 15.30 -10.20
C VAL A 60 1.00 15.15 -8.99
N GLN A 61 0.88 16.22 -8.24
CA GLN A 61 -0.05 16.35 -7.12
C GLN A 61 -1.37 16.90 -7.59
N THR A 62 -2.47 16.30 -7.17
CA THR A 62 -3.84 16.79 -7.42
C THR A 62 -4.53 17.03 -6.08
N ASP A 63 -5.01 18.23 -5.86
CA ASP A 63 -5.76 18.58 -4.65
C ASP A 63 -7.24 18.18 -4.76
N ARG A 64 -8.01 18.42 -3.69
CA ARG A 64 -9.45 18.13 -3.65
C ARG A 64 -10.28 18.87 -4.71
N ASN A 65 -9.78 20.00 -5.21
CA ASN A 65 -10.47 20.81 -6.22
C ASN A 65 -10.05 20.44 -7.65
N GLY A 66 -9.20 19.43 -7.81
CA GLY A 66 -8.67 18.99 -9.10
C GLY A 66 -7.49 19.83 -9.61
N LYS A 67 -7.00 20.82 -8.85
CA LYS A 67 -5.80 21.59 -9.22
C LYS A 67 -4.59 20.67 -9.22
N ARG A 68 -3.82 20.73 -10.30
CA ARG A 68 -2.63 19.90 -10.51
C ARG A 68 -1.37 20.73 -10.42
N LEU A 69 -0.38 20.23 -9.69
CA LEU A 69 0.95 20.81 -9.56
C LEU A 69 1.98 19.72 -9.80
N GLY A 70 2.92 19.96 -10.70
CA GLY A 70 4.00 19.05 -11.04
C GLY A 70 5.33 19.42 -10.40
N GLY A 71 6.27 18.49 -10.50
CA GLY A 71 7.62 18.71 -10.02
C GLY A 71 8.46 17.44 -9.93
N VAL A 72 9.57 17.55 -9.20
CA VAL A 72 10.48 16.43 -8.94
C VAL A 72 10.48 16.10 -7.45
N MET A 73 10.20 14.85 -7.15
CA MET A 73 10.34 14.29 -5.82
C MET A 73 11.72 13.65 -5.67
N THR A 74 12.39 13.93 -4.57
CA THR A 74 13.63 13.26 -4.18
C THR A 74 13.44 12.67 -2.78
N LEU A 75 13.72 11.37 -2.63
CA LEU A 75 13.63 10.64 -1.37
C LEU A 75 15.01 10.08 -1.01
N LYS A 76 15.37 10.16 0.27
CA LYS A 76 16.53 9.51 0.86
C LYS A 76 16.19 9.04 2.27
N ARG A 77 16.27 7.74 2.50
CA ARG A 77 16.01 7.19 3.84
C ARG A 77 17.13 7.48 4.83
N PRO A 78 16.84 7.55 6.12
CA PRO A 78 15.48 7.55 6.70
C PRO A 78 14.80 8.92 6.59
N GLY A 79 13.49 8.92 6.29
CA GLY A 79 12.59 10.04 6.49
C GLY A 79 12.80 11.31 5.69
N ARG A 80 13.84 11.41 4.85
CA ARG A 80 14.12 12.62 4.08
C ARG A 80 13.43 12.58 2.74
N ILE A 81 12.64 13.62 2.45
CA ILE A 81 11.95 13.79 1.17
C ILE A 81 11.90 15.27 0.80
N ARG A 82 11.93 15.55 -0.50
CA ARG A 82 11.76 16.89 -1.06
C ARG A 82 10.79 16.81 -2.22
N PHE A 83 9.78 17.64 -2.21
CA PHE A 83 8.91 17.92 -3.35
C PHE A 83 9.28 19.29 -3.90
N GLN A 84 10.08 19.29 -4.94
CA GLN A 84 10.44 20.50 -5.66
C GLN A 84 9.43 20.70 -6.77
N TYR A 85 8.52 21.65 -6.59
CA TYR A 85 7.54 21.99 -7.61
C TYR A 85 8.18 22.72 -8.79
N GLU A 86 7.48 22.72 -9.92
CA GLU A 86 7.89 23.40 -11.14
C GLU A 86 8.10 24.90 -10.95
N LYS A 87 8.84 25.51 -11.90
CA LYS A 87 9.08 26.96 -11.89
C LYS A 87 7.74 27.71 -11.89
N GLY A 88 7.65 28.74 -11.05
CA GLY A 88 6.44 29.56 -10.88
C GLY A 88 5.51 29.07 -9.75
N VAL A 89 5.73 27.87 -9.20
CA VAL A 89 5.02 27.43 -7.98
C VAL A 89 5.85 27.86 -6.77
N PRO A 90 5.34 28.79 -5.91
CA PRO A 90 6.13 29.36 -4.81
C PRO A 90 6.18 28.46 -3.57
N PHE A 91 5.99 27.16 -3.72
CA PHE A 91 5.94 26.20 -2.62
C PHE A 91 7.09 25.23 -2.65
N LEU A 92 7.49 24.79 -1.46
CA LEU A 92 8.39 23.66 -1.25
C LEU A 92 7.89 22.82 -0.07
N ILE A 93 7.90 21.51 -0.24
CA ILE A 93 7.76 20.58 0.88
C ILE A 93 9.07 19.84 1.02
N VAL A 94 9.63 19.86 2.22
CA VAL A 94 10.88 19.14 2.50
C VAL A 94 10.82 18.52 3.89
N SER A 95 11.47 17.37 4.06
CA SER A 95 11.67 16.74 5.36
C SER A 95 13.14 16.49 5.64
N ASP A 96 13.54 16.74 6.88
CA ASP A 96 14.88 16.48 7.41
C ASP A 96 15.04 15.07 8.00
N GLY A 97 13.98 14.27 7.99
CA GLY A 97 13.94 12.94 8.61
C GLY A 97 13.11 12.89 9.89
N ALA A 98 12.83 14.03 10.53
CA ALA A 98 12.02 14.11 11.73
C ALA A 98 10.69 14.83 11.51
N ALA A 99 10.69 15.85 10.70
CA ALA A 99 9.53 16.68 10.44
C ALA A 99 9.43 17.10 8.98
N PHE A 100 8.20 17.29 8.52
CA PHE A 100 7.90 18.01 7.29
C PHE A 100 8.00 19.51 7.54
N THR A 101 8.52 20.21 6.55
CA THR A 101 8.51 21.66 6.47
C THR A 101 7.85 22.05 5.16
N PHE A 102 6.73 22.77 5.24
CA PHE A 102 6.12 23.44 4.11
C PHE A 102 6.61 24.88 4.11
N VAL A 103 7.13 25.30 2.98
CA VAL A 103 7.62 26.66 2.76
C VAL A 103 6.77 27.32 1.69
N ASP A 104 6.15 28.42 2.02
CA ASP A 104 5.48 29.32 1.08
C ASP A 104 6.35 30.56 0.89
N TYR A 105 6.98 30.67 -0.27
CA TYR A 105 7.86 31.80 -0.58
C TYR A 105 7.08 33.06 -0.95
N GLN A 106 5.82 32.94 -1.36
CA GLN A 106 4.99 34.07 -1.74
C GLN A 106 4.60 34.92 -0.54
N VAL A 107 4.13 34.25 0.53
CA VAL A 107 3.71 34.91 1.77
C VAL A 107 4.76 34.82 2.88
N ARG A 108 5.94 34.27 2.57
CA ARG A 108 7.08 34.12 3.49
C ARG A 108 6.72 33.34 4.76
N GLN A 109 5.98 32.26 4.59
CA GLN A 109 5.51 31.41 5.68
C GLN A 109 6.24 30.08 5.69
N VAL A 110 6.56 29.59 6.90
CA VAL A 110 7.13 28.27 7.12
C VAL A 110 6.28 27.56 8.18
N GLN A 111 5.75 26.41 7.81
CA GLN A 111 5.01 25.54 8.72
C GLN A 111 5.77 24.23 8.87
N ARG A 112 5.78 23.67 10.10
CA ARG A 112 6.50 22.44 10.40
C ARG A 112 5.64 21.53 11.27
N TRP A 113 5.62 20.21 10.92
CA TRP A 113 4.92 19.17 11.69
C TRP A 113 5.69 17.85 11.65
N PRO A 114 5.61 17.02 12.72
CA PRO A 114 6.30 15.73 12.76
C PRO A 114 5.85 14.78 11.65
N ILE A 115 6.79 14.02 11.06
CA ILE A 115 6.49 13.01 10.02
C ILE A 115 5.51 11.97 10.55
N ARG A 116 5.69 11.51 11.78
CA ARG A 116 4.84 10.50 12.41
C ARG A 116 3.37 10.91 12.52
N ASN A 117 3.09 12.21 12.55
CA ASN A 117 1.73 12.78 12.62
C ASN A 117 1.18 13.09 11.21
N SER A 118 1.64 12.39 10.20
CA SER A 118 1.26 12.59 8.81
C SER A 118 0.94 11.24 8.15
N PRO A 119 -0.02 11.20 7.20
CA PRO A 119 -0.26 10.01 6.39
C PRO A 119 1.01 9.49 5.71
N LEU A 120 1.90 10.41 5.28
CA LEU A 120 3.18 10.06 4.67
C LEU A 120 4.17 9.38 5.62
N GLY A 121 3.90 9.34 6.92
CA GLY A 121 4.70 8.57 7.87
C GLY A 121 4.81 7.09 7.49
N ALA A 122 3.77 6.52 6.88
CA ALA A 122 3.81 5.14 6.37
C ALA A 122 4.87 4.93 5.27
N LEU A 123 5.12 5.95 4.46
CA LEU A 123 6.13 5.91 3.40
C LEU A 123 7.54 6.22 3.93
N LEU A 124 7.65 7.12 4.89
CA LEU A 124 8.93 7.75 5.25
C LEU A 124 9.51 7.25 6.57
N ASP A 125 8.69 6.96 7.56
CA ASP A 125 9.16 6.50 8.86
C ASP A 125 9.54 5.01 8.81
N PRO A 126 10.83 4.66 8.93
CA PRO A 126 11.27 3.27 8.87
C PRO A 126 10.79 2.44 10.08
N THR A 127 10.39 3.10 11.18
CA THR A 127 9.88 2.44 12.39
C THR A 127 8.41 2.11 12.30
N ARG A 128 7.68 2.73 11.34
CA ARG A 128 6.27 2.46 11.16
C ARG A 128 6.05 1.10 10.55
N ASP A 129 5.34 0.26 11.28
CA ASP A 129 5.00 -1.07 10.81
C ASP A 129 3.81 -1.00 9.84
N VAL A 130 4.14 -0.90 8.55
CA VAL A 130 3.14 -0.87 7.47
C VAL A 130 2.34 -2.17 7.45
N ALA A 131 2.91 -3.31 7.82
CA ALA A 131 2.18 -4.57 7.87
C ALA A 131 1.12 -4.58 8.99
N LYS A 132 1.45 -3.98 10.14
CA LYS A 132 0.53 -3.88 11.29
C LYS A 132 -0.65 -2.95 11.03
N TYR A 133 -0.40 -1.81 10.39
CA TYR A 133 -1.40 -0.77 10.16
C TYR A 133 -1.96 -0.79 8.74
N GLY A 134 -1.42 -1.66 7.88
CA GLY A 134 -1.80 -1.79 6.48
C GLY A 134 -2.90 -2.80 6.25
N LYS A 135 -3.76 -2.50 5.29
CA LYS A 135 -4.77 -3.40 4.76
C LYS A 135 -4.69 -3.39 3.24
N LEU A 136 -4.69 -4.58 2.63
CA LEU A 136 -4.81 -4.67 1.18
C LEU A 136 -6.20 -4.20 0.75
N VAL A 137 -6.22 -3.33 -0.24
CA VAL A 137 -7.44 -2.85 -0.89
C VAL A 137 -7.66 -3.68 -2.14
N PRO A 138 -8.81 -4.34 -2.30
CA PRO A 138 -9.11 -5.11 -3.51
C PRO A 138 -9.04 -4.23 -4.76
N VAL A 139 -8.37 -4.75 -5.79
CA VAL A 139 -8.25 -4.10 -7.11
C VAL A 139 -8.53 -5.13 -8.20
N SER A 140 -9.07 -4.68 -9.33
CA SER A 140 -9.46 -5.58 -10.43
C SER A 140 -8.27 -6.12 -11.22
N SER A 141 -7.12 -5.47 -11.16
CA SER A 141 -5.93 -5.87 -11.92
C SER A 141 -4.95 -6.67 -11.07
N PRO A 142 -4.52 -7.86 -11.51
CA PRO A 142 -3.52 -8.66 -10.81
C PRO A 142 -2.13 -7.99 -10.79
N ASN A 143 -1.89 -7.01 -11.67
CA ASN A 143 -0.63 -6.27 -11.75
C ASN A 143 -0.55 -5.12 -10.75
N ILE A 144 -1.62 -4.84 -10.01
CA ILE A 144 -1.68 -3.74 -9.05
C ILE A 144 -1.77 -4.31 -7.63
N VAL A 145 -1.01 -3.72 -6.72
CA VAL A 145 -1.14 -3.94 -5.28
C VAL A 145 -1.49 -2.61 -4.64
N SER A 146 -2.58 -2.57 -3.90
CA SER A 146 -3.03 -1.36 -3.20
C SER A 146 -3.07 -1.62 -1.71
N VAL A 147 -2.45 -0.75 -0.92
CA VAL A 147 -2.33 -0.86 0.53
C VAL A 147 -2.84 0.42 1.18
N GLU A 148 -3.92 0.32 1.92
CA GLU A 148 -4.36 1.39 2.83
C GLU A 148 -3.61 1.25 4.16
N VAL A 149 -3.01 2.32 4.64
CA VAL A 149 -2.36 2.38 5.95
C VAL A 149 -3.11 3.37 6.83
N ARG A 150 -3.62 2.87 7.95
CA ARG A 150 -4.41 3.63 8.91
C ARG A 150 -4.08 3.18 10.32
N ASP A 151 -3.76 4.14 11.18
CA ASP A 151 -3.63 3.90 12.61
C ASP A 151 -4.94 4.30 13.30
N SER A 152 -5.76 3.31 13.68
CA SER A 152 -7.07 3.56 14.31
C SER A 152 -6.96 4.12 15.72
N ALA A 153 -5.82 3.91 16.40
CA ALA A 153 -5.52 4.51 17.70
C ALA A 153 -5.16 6.01 17.59
N HIS A 154 -4.73 6.42 16.39
CA HIS A 154 -4.29 7.78 16.08
C HIS A 154 -4.93 8.29 14.79
N PRO A 155 -6.27 8.52 14.78
CA PRO A 155 -6.98 8.98 13.58
C PRO A 155 -6.50 10.34 13.07
N GLU A 156 -5.87 11.13 13.95
CA GLU A 156 -5.23 12.41 13.62
C GLU A 156 -4.04 12.26 12.66
N PHE A 157 -3.47 11.06 12.52
CA PHE A 157 -2.40 10.81 11.54
C PHE A 157 -2.93 10.65 10.12
N GLY A 158 -4.27 10.58 9.94
CA GLY A 158 -4.89 10.42 8.65
C GLY A 158 -4.75 9.01 8.05
N ILE A 159 -5.06 8.91 6.77
CA ILE A 159 -5.05 7.65 6.01
C ILE A 159 -4.20 7.87 4.77
N ILE A 160 -3.40 6.88 4.39
CA ILE A 160 -2.74 6.86 3.09
C ILE A 160 -3.03 5.55 2.37
N THR A 161 -3.42 5.65 1.11
CA THR A 161 -3.54 4.49 0.21
C THR A 161 -2.39 4.53 -0.77
N LEU A 162 -1.49 3.57 -0.68
CA LEU A 162 -0.33 3.40 -1.56
C LEU A 162 -0.72 2.46 -2.71
N VAL A 163 -0.36 2.81 -3.93
CA VAL A 163 -0.62 2.00 -5.12
C VAL A 163 0.69 1.64 -5.79
N PHE A 164 0.89 0.35 -5.95
CA PHE A 164 2.07 -0.22 -6.58
C PHE A 164 1.68 -0.97 -7.86
N VAL A 165 2.60 -0.97 -8.81
CA VAL A 165 2.53 -1.82 -10.01
C VAL A 165 3.64 -2.86 -9.94
N ARG A 166 3.35 -4.11 -10.29
CA ARG A 166 4.35 -5.18 -10.34
C ARG A 166 5.38 -4.86 -11.43
N LYS A 167 6.63 -4.77 -11.02
CA LYS A 167 7.75 -4.44 -11.89
C LYS A 167 9.02 -5.08 -11.33
N ALA A 168 9.52 -6.11 -11.99
CA ALA A 168 10.65 -6.91 -11.50
C ALA A 168 11.92 -6.08 -11.24
N SER A 169 12.13 -4.98 -11.97
CA SER A 169 13.28 -4.08 -11.80
C SER A 169 13.14 -3.10 -10.64
N ALA A 170 11.95 -3.01 -10.02
CA ALA A 170 11.74 -2.13 -8.88
C ALA A 170 12.09 -2.82 -7.55
N PRO A 171 12.45 -2.08 -6.51
CA PRO A 171 12.70 -2.65 -5.18
C PRO A 171 11.53 -3.51 -4.71
N GLY A 172 11.82 -4.73 -4.24
CA GLY A 172 10.80 -5.70 -3.81
C GLY A 172 9.83 -6.16 -4.90
N GLY A 173 10.14 -5.92 -6.19
CA GLY A 173 9.30 -6.30 -7.33
C GLY A 173 8.06 -5.43 -7.53
N LEU A 174 7.93 -4.33 -6.78
CA LEU A 174 6.80 -3.41 -6.82
C LEU A 174 7.25 -1.96 -6.96
N GLU A 175 6.77 -1.26 -7.99
CA GLU A 175 6.99 0.17 -8.19
C GLU A 175 5.85 0.98 -7.57
N LEU A 176 6.15 1.86 -6.61
CA LEU A 176 5.18 2.81 -6.06
C LEU A 176 4.84 3.85 -7.10
N THR A 177 3.65 3.76 -7.69
CA THR A 177 3.22 4.65 -8.78
C THR A 177 2.33 5.80 -8.34
N SER A 178 1.65 5.65 -7.23
CA SER A 178 0.82 6.73 -6.70
C SER A 178 0.46 6.51 -5.23
N TRP A 179 -0.05 7.56 -4.61
CA TRP A 179 -0.78 7.47 -3.35
C TRP A 179 -1.89 8.51 -3.27
N ALA A 180 -2.86 8.21 -2.41
CA ALA A 180 -3.88 9.14 -1.96
C ALA A 180 -3.74 9.32 -0.45
N ALA A 181 -3.59 10.55 0.01
CA ALA A 181 -3.50 10.91 1.42
C ALA A 181 -4.75 11.70 1.84
N LEU A 182 -5.43 11.20 2.86
CA LEU A 182 -6.54 11.87 3.52
C LEU A 182 -6.06 12.30 4.91
N ASP A 183 -5.95 13.61 5.13
CA ASP A 183 -5.50 14.13 6.42
C ASP A 183 -6.63 14.14 7.48
N SER A 184 -6.30 14.54 8.69
CA SER A 184 -7.26 14.64 9.81
C SER A 184 -8.39 15.64 9.56
N GLN A 185 -8.21 16.58 8.65
CA GLN A 185 -9.22 17.56 8.24
C GLN A 185 -10.04 17.07 7.04
N LYS A 186 -9.90 15.78 6.67
CA LYS A 186 -10.53 15.16 5.50
C LYS A 186 -10.16 15.83 4.17
N THR A 187 -9.00 16.44 4.10
CA THR A 187 -8.46 16.97 2.84
C THR A 187 -7.77 15.85 2.09
N LEU A 188 -8.25 15.59 0.87
CA LEU A 188 -7.71 14.56 0.00
C LEU A 188 -6.66 15.16 -0.92
N THR A 189 -5.48 14.56 -0.92
CA THR A 189 -4.38 14.85 -1.84
C THR A 189 -3.99 13.57 -2.56
N ARG A 190 -3.93 13.60 -3.88
CA ARG A 190 -3.41 12.50 -4.71
C ARG A 190 -2.08 12.89 -5.32
N VAL A 191 -1.15 11.94 -5.34
CA VAL A 191 0.14 12.11 -5.99
C VAL A 191 0.38 10.92 -6.91
N ASN A 192 0.68 11.20 -8.18
CA ASN A 192 1.13 10.22 -9.15
C ASN A 192 2.63 10.41 -9.40
N LEU A 193 3.35 9.31 -9.53
CA LEU A 193 4.78 9.27 -9.78
C LEU A 193 5.06 8.70 -11.16
N SER A 194 6.15 9.18 -11.77
CA SER A 194 6.67 8.69 -13.04
C SER A 194 8.19 8.88 -13.11
N ASN A 195 8.85 8.25 -14.10
CA ASN A 195 10.29 8.38 -14.33
C ASN A 195 11.12 8.06 -13.08
N HIS A 196 10.83 6.93 -12.45
CA HIS A 196 11.51 6.49 -11.24
C HIS A 196 12.99 6.18 -11.51
N GLN A 197 13.84 6.71 -10.65
CA GLN A 197 15.27 6.44 -10.61
C GLN A 197 15.62 6.02 -9.18
N TYR A 198 15.97 4.77 -8.99
CA TYR A 198 16.35 4.20 -7.69
C TYR A 198 17.87 4.19 -7.53
N GLY A 199 18.36 4.23 -6.28
CA GLY A 199 19.80 4.14 -5.98
C GLY A 199 20.61 5.36 -6.41
N VAL A 200 19.96 6.47 -6.77
CA VAL A 200 20.65 7.69 -7.21
C VAL A 200 21.42 8.35 -6.07
N ALA A 201 22.56 8.96 -6.39
CA ALA A 201 23.31 9.77 -5.44
C ALA A 201 22.49 11.02 -5.04
N VAL A 202 22.21 11.16 -3.74
CA VAL A 202 21.48 12.31 -3.19
C VAL A 202 22.30 12.91 -2.06
N PRO A 203 22.89 14.11 -2.25
CA PRO A 203 23.66 14.79 -1.21
C PRO A 203 22.75 15.28 -0.08
N ASP A 204 23.29 15.40 1.14
CA ASP A 204 22.47 15.76 2.31
C ASP A 204 21.94 17.19 2.25
N ASN A 205 22.64 18.09 1.55
CA ASN A 205 22.19 19.46 1.34
C ASN A 205 20.96 19.56 0.40
N ALA A 206 20.60 18.47 -0.31
CA ALA A 206 19.38 18.43 -1.13
C ALA A 206 18.09 18.65 -0.32
N PHE A 207 18.15 18.44 1.00
CA PHE A 207 17.01 18.62 1.90
C PHE A 207 17.05 19.93 2.71
N LYS A 208 18.01 20.81 2.41
CA LYS A 208 18.05 22.18 2.94
C LYS A 208 17.13 23.10 2.14
N PHE A 209 16.66 24.13 2.77
CA PHE A 209 15.87 25.17 2.12
C PHE A 209 16.28 26.57 2.63
N ASN A 210 16.02 27.60 1.84
CA ASN A 210 16.19 28.98 2.26
C ASN A 210 14.94 29.40 3.03
N ASP A 211 15.11 29.85 4.27
CA ASP A 211 14.00 30.34 5.09
C ASP A 211 13.58 31.73 4.60
N PRO A 212 12.35 31.91 4.07
CA PRO A 212 11.89 33.19 3.55
C PRO A 212 11.47 34.18 4.64
N ARG A 213 11.41 33.76 5.90
CA ARG A 213 10.98 34.60 7.01
C ARG A 213 12.00 35.69 7.26
N PRO A 214 11.58 36.91 7.67
CA PRO A 214 12.51 37.95 8.07
C PRO A 214 13.43 37.46 9.18
N ALA A 215 14.73 37.74 9.07
CA ALA A 215 15.66 37.49 10.17
C ALA A 215 15.20 38.35 11.37
N ASN A 216 14.91 37.69 12.50
CA ASN A 216 14.67 38.42 13.74
C ASN A 216 15.94 39.18 14.08
N ARG A 217 15.99 40.46 13.83
CA ARG A 217 16.99 41.35 14.42
C ARG A 217 16.71 41.36 15.92
N ARG A 218 17.51 40.61 16.69
CA ARG A 218 17.65 40.78 18.13
C ARG A 218 18.55 41.96 18.39
#